data_f8c43f5d3b3d4fd71cc61d97793fa689
#
_entry.id   f8c43f5d3b3d4fd71cc61d97793fa689
#
_cell.length_a   1.000
_cell.length_b   1.000
_cell.length_c   1.000
_cell.angle_alpha   90.00
_cell.angle_beta   90.00
_cell.angle_gamma   90.00
#
_symmetry.space_group_name_H-M   'P 1'
#
loop_
_entity.id
_entity.type
_entity.pdbx_description
1 polymer ?
#
loop_
_entity_poly.entity_id
_entity_poly.type
_entity_poly.pdbx_seq_one_letter_code
_entity_poly.pdbx_strand_id
1 'polypeptide(L)'
;MERKKLNIWTVSSLFIFLTYLVFLVYPIVTVLKQALIHEGQFSLANFVTFFSKAYYSETLVNSFKVSITATVTSLVVGTLLAYLFSMYDFKGKKFLQILIIIASMSAPFVGAYSWILLLGRNGVITKFLTNALHLPAIDIYGFKGIVLVFTLQLFPLVFLYVAGTMKSIDNSLLEAAESMGSFGFKRIVTVVLPLLVPTLLAAALLVFMRAF
;
A
#
# COMPACT_ATOMS: atom_id res chain seq x y z
N MET A 1 -24.72 32.96 -33.90
CA MET A 1 -23.90 31.76 -33.62
C MET A 1 -22.45 32.20 -33.51
N GLU A 2 -21.96 32.46 -32.30
CA GLU A 2 -20.56 32.78 -32.05
C GLU A 2 -19.70 31.52 -32.33
N ARG A 3 -18.83 31.63 -33.31
CA ARG A 3 -17.78 30.61 -33.49
C ARG A 3 -16.83 30.73 -32.30
N LYS A 4 -16.97 29.79 -31.32
CA LYS A 4 -15.95 29.62 -30.26
C LYS A 4 -14.61 29.40 -30.90
N LYS A 5 -13.75 30.43 -30.88
CA LYS A 5 -12.35 30.32 -31.31
C LYS A 5 -11.70 29.20 -30.52
N LEU A 6 -11.16 28.22 -31.22
CA LEU A 6 -10.39 27.12 -30.58
C LEU A 6 -9.24 27.77 -29.81
N ASN A 7 -9.37 27.82 -28.50
CA ASN A 7 -8.34 28.31 -27.61
C ASN A 7 -7.28 27.22 -27.45
N ILE A 8 -6.02 27.60 -27.29
CA ILE A 8 -4.89 26.67 -27.13
C ILE A 8 -5.18 25.66 -26.01
N TRP A 9 -5.87 26.08 -24.96
CA TRP A 9 -6.33 25.23 -23.87
C TRP A 9 -7.33 24.13 -24.30
N THR A 10 -8.23 24.45 -25.21
CA THR A 10 -9.21 23.49 -25.74
C THR A 10 -8.51 22.44 -26.61
N VAL A 11 -7.52 22.86 -27.42
CA VAL A 11 -6.74 21.93 -28.25
C VAL A 11 -5.90 21.02 -27.37
N SER A 12 -5.21 21.58 -26.35
CA SER A 12 -4.42 20.80 -25.41
C SER A 12 -5.27 19.80 -24.61
N SER A 13 -6.44 20.22 -24.13
CA SER A 13 -7.38 19.33 -23.42
C SER A 13 -7.88 18.20 -24.31
N LEU A 14 -8.19 18.51 -25.59
CA LEU A 14 -8.63 17.50 -26.54
C LEU A 14 -7.52 16.48 -26.84
N PHE A 15 -6.29 16.95 -26.99
CA PHE A 15 -5.14 16.08 -27.23
C PHE A 15 -4.89 15.15 -26.04
N ILE A 16 -4.91 15.68 -24.81
CA ILE A 16 -4.78 14.88 -23.58
C ILE A 16 -5.90 13.85 -23.49
N PHE A 17 -7.15 14.26 -23.76
CA PHE A 17 -8.30 13.37 -23.73
C PHE A 17 -8.19 12.24 -24.76
N LEU A 18 -7.79 12.54 -25.99
CA LEU A 18 -7.57 11.53 -27.03
C LEU A 18 -6.45 10.56 -26.67
N THR A 19 -5.34 11.08 -26.12
CA THR A 19 -4.24 10.26 -25.62
C THR A 19 -4.75 9.28 -24.53
N TYR A 20 -5.52 9.79 -23.58
CA TYR A 20 -6.12 8.99 -22.52
C TYR A 20 -7.06 7.92 -23.08
N LEU A 21 -7.88 8.26 -24.07
CA LEU A 21 -8.81 7.35 -24.72
C LEU A 21 -8.07 6.21 -25.44
N VAL A 22 -7.00 6.52 -26.17
CA VAL A 22 -6.22 5.53 -26.91
C VAL A 22 -5.41 4.64 -25.97
N PHE A 23 -4.71 5.21 -24.99
CA PHE A 23 -3.77 4.44 -24.18
C PHE A 23 -4.38 3.80 -22.93
N LEU A 24 -5.54 4.26 -22.47
CA LEU A 24 -6.20 3.69 -21.30
C LEU A 24 -7.50 2.97 -21.67
N VAL A 25 -8.44 3.66 -22.36
CA VAL A 25 -9.77 3.09 -22.61
C VAL A 25 -9.70 1.96 -23.64
N TYR A 26 -8.98 2.15 -24.74
CA TYR A 26 -8.87 1.15 -25.79
C TYR A 26 -8.31 -0.20 -25.30
N PRO A 27 -7.20 -0.28 -24.54
CA PRO A 27 -6.72 -1.55 -23.98
C PRO A 27 -7.73 -2.21 -23.03
N ILE A 28 -8.41 -1.43 -22.19
CA ILE A 28 -9.43 -1.97 -21.27
C ILE A 28 -10.59 -2.59 -22.06
N VAL A 29 -11.09 -1.87 -23.06
CA VAL A 29 -12.18 -2.38 -23.91
C VAL A 29 -11.74 -3.65 -24.67
N THR A 30 -10.50 -3.69 -25.14
CA THR A 30 -9.95 -4.87 -25.83
C THR A 30 -9.87 -6.08 -24.90
N VAL A 31 -9.39 -5.90 -23.67
CA VAL A 31 -9.35 -6.97 -22.66
C VAL A 31 -10.76 -7.46 -22.32
N LEU A 32 -11.72 -6.55 -22.09
CA LEU A 32 -13.11 -6.90 -21.83
C LEU A 32 -13.74 -7.65 -23.01
N LYS A 33 -13.48 -7.21 -24.23
CA LYS A 33 -13.95 -7.89 -25.44
C LYS A 33 -13.39 -9.31 -25.53
N GLN A 34 -12.09 -9.50 -25.31
CA GLN A 34 -11.47 -10.83 -25.30
C GLN A 34 -12.00 -11.73 -24.17
N ALA A 35 -12.32 -11.14 -23.01
CA ALA A 35 -12.89 -11.91 -21.89
C ALA A 35 -14.31 -12.41 -22.19
N LEU A 36 -15.11 -11.63 -22.94
CA LEU A 36 -16.53 -11.88 -23.18
C LEU A 36 -16.83 -12.48 -24.56
N ILE A 37 -15.87 -12.47 -25.49
CA ILE A 37 -16.06 -13.02 -26.83
C ILE A 37 -15.16 -14.25 -27.01
N HIS A 38 -15.80 -15.39 -27.25
CA HIS A 38 -15.13 -16.65 -27.58
C HIS A 38 -15.64 -17.11 -28.97
N GLU A 39 -14.71 -17.36 -29.91
CA GLU A 39 -15.03 -17.74 -31.29
C GLU A 39 -16.02 -16.80 -32.01
N GLY A 40 -15.94 -15.49 -31.71
CA GLY A 40 -16.79 -14.47 -32.33
C GLY A 40 -18.22 -14.35 -31.76
N GLN A 41 -18.57 -15.11 -30.73
CA GLN A 41 -19.86 -15.06 -30.03
C GLN A 41 -19.68 -14.62 -28.57
N PHE A 42 -20.71 -13.95 -28.03
CA PHE A 42 -20.73 -13.61 -26.61
C PHE A 42 -20.79 -14.89 -25.76
N SER A 43 -19.79 -15.11 -24.94
CA SER A 43 -19.67 -16.32 -24.14
C SER A 43 -18.96 -16.05 -22.81
N LEU A 44 -19.43 -16.68 -21.75
CA LEU A 44 -18.78 -16.71 -20.46
C LEU A 44 -17.80 -17.91 -20.32
N ALA A 45 -17.49 -18.61 -21.39
CA ALA A 45 -16.63 -19.80 -21.37
C ALA A 45 -15.26 -19.53 -20.76
N ASN A 46 -14.67 -18.35 -21.01
CA ASN A 46 -13.39 -17.97 -20.42
C ASN A 46 -13.46 -17.85 -18.89
N PHE A 47 -14.57 -17.33 -18.37
CA PHE A 47 -14.80 -17.25 -16.91
C PHE A 47 -15.04 -18.64 -16.30
N VAL A 48 -15.86 -19.47 -16.96
CA VAL A 48 -16.08 -20.86 -16.52
C VAL A 48 -14.76 -21.62 -16.50
N THR A 49 -13.94 -21.50 -17.55
CA THR A 49 -12.62 -22.14 -17.62
C THR A 49 -11.68 -21.63 -16.52
N PHE A 50 -11.71 -20.33 -16.24
CA PHE A 50 -10.90 -19.74 -15.18
C PHE A 50 -11.28 -20.31 -13.79
N PHE A 51 -12.55 -20.33 -13.44
CA PHE A 51 -13.01 -20.82 -12.14
C PHE A 51 -13.03 -22.35 -12.01
N SER A 52 -13.08 -23.09 -13.11
CA SER A 52 -13.03 -24.57 -13.08
C SER A 52 -11.63 -25.13 -12.89
N LYS A 53 -10.59 -24.37 -13.24
CA LYS A 53 -9.20 -24.80 -13.05
C LYS A 53 -8.71 -24.40 -11.66
N ALA A 54 -8.43 -25.39 -10.81
CA ALA A 54 -7.92 -25.18 -9.45
C ALA A 54 -6.71 -24.23 -9.40
N TYR A 55 -5.81 -24.33 -10.37
CA TYR A 55 -4.64 -23.44 -10.47
C TYR A 55 -5.00 -21.95 -10.44
N TYR A 56 -5.99 -21.51 -11.19
CA TYR A 56 -6.36 -20.09 -11.24
C TYR A 56 -7.09 -19.64 -9.97
N SER A 57 -8.01 -20.47 -9.47
CA SER A 57 -8.74 -20.14 -8.25
C SER A 57 -7.83 -20.09 -7.02
N GLU A 58 -6.88 -21.02 -6.89
CA GLU A 58 -5.87 -21.01 -5.84
C GLU A 58 -4.94 -19.80 -5.93
N THR A 59 -4.50 -19.44 -7.14
CA THR A 59 -3.66 -18.25 -7.35
C THR A 59 -4.39 -16.98 -6.92
N LEU A 60 -5.67 -16.84 -7.28
CA LEU A 60 -6.50 -15.70 -6.88
C LEU A 60 -6.63 -15.63 -5.35
N VAL A 61 -6.97 -16.74 -4.71
CA VAL A 61 -7.10 -16.83 -3.25
C VAL A 61 -5.78 -16.48 -2.55
N ASN A 62 -4.65 -16.97 -3.06
CA ASN A 62 -3.35 -16.67 -2.51
C ASN A 62 -2.96 -15.21 -2.68
N SER A 63 -3.28 -14.58 -3.83
CA SER A 63 -3.10 -13.15 -4.03
C SER A 63 -3.91 -12.33 -3.02
N PHE A 64 -5.18 -12.66 -2.80
CA PHE A 64 -6.00 -12.02 -1.78
C PHE A 64 -5.42 -12.18 -0.37
N LYS A 65 -5.00 -13.41 0.00
CA LYS A 65 -4.39 -13.66 1.31
C LYS A 65 -3.14 -12.81 1.53
N VAL A 66 -2.23 -12.78 0.56
CA VAL A 66 -1.01 -11.97 0.64
C VAL A 66 -1.36 -10.48 0.77
N SER A 67 -2.22 -9.98 -0.12
CA SER A 67 -2.56 -8.54 -0.16
C SER A 67 -3.29 -8.08 1.10
N ILE A 68 -4.24 -8.86 1.61
CA ILE A 68 -4.94 -8.53 2.87
C ILE A 68 -3.96 -8.55 4.03
N THR A 69 -3.12 -9.59 4.14
CA THR A 69 -2.16 -9.70 5.24
C THR A 69 -1.12 -8.58 5.19
N ALA A 70 -0.57 -8.28 4.01
CA ALA A 70 0.37 -7.18 3.81
C ALA A 70 -0.28 -5.81 4.10
N THR A 71 -1.54 -5.62 3.74
CA THR A 71 -2.29 -4.40 4.06
C THR A 71 -2.43 -4.22 5.56
N VAL A 72 -2.89 -5.25 6.26
CA VAL A 72 -3.08 -5.19 7.72
C VAL A 72 -1.76 -4.94 8.44
N THR A 73 -0.70 -5.66 8.09
CA THR A 73 0.62 -5.48 8.71
C THR A 73 1.21 -4.11 8.41
N SER A 74 1.07 -3.60 7.19
CA SER A 74 1.51 -2.25 6.80
C SER A 74 0.74 -1.16 7.54
N LEU A 75 -0.58 -1.33 7.73
CA LEU A 75 -1.41 -0.41 8.50
C LEU A 75 -0.97 -0.38 9.97
N VAL A 76 -0.75 -1.53 10.57
CA VAL A 76 -0.29 -1.61 11.96
C VAL A 76 1.06 -0.92 12.13
N VAL A 77 2.06 -1.30 11.33
CA VAL A 77 3.42 -0.75 11.43
C VAL A 77 3.42 0.75 11.12
N GLY A 78 2.79 1.17 10.02
CA GLY A 78 2.75 2.57 9.59
C GLY A 78 2.01 3.46 10.58
N THR A 79 0.89 3.00 11.13
CA THR A 79 0.10 3.76 12.12
C THR A 79 0.84 3.88 13.45
N LEU A 80 1.46 2.80 13.95
CA LEU A 80 2.26 2.84 15.16
C LEU A 80 3.43 3.82 15.04
N LEU A 81 4.17 3.76 13.92
CA LEU A 81 5.26 4.70 13.67
C LEU A 81 4.75 6.13 13.55
N ALA A 82 3.65 6.37 12.81
CA ALA A 82 3.07 7.70 12.68
C ALA A 82 2.64 8.27 14.05
N TYR A 83 2.05 7.43 14.90
CA TYR A 83 1.67 7.82 16.26
C TYR A 83 2.89 8.18 17.09
N LEU A 84 3.94 7.34 17.11
CA LEU A 84 5.19 7.63 17.83
C LEU A 84 5.85 8.93 17.36
N PHE A 85 5.89 9.14 16.04
CA PHE A 85 6.45 10.36 15.45
C PHE A 85 5.59 11.60 15.72
N SER A 86 4.30 11.47 15.93
CA SER A 86 3.41 12.61 16.20
C SER A 86 3.40 12.98 17.67
N MET A 87 3.44 12.00 18.57
CA MET A 87 3.29 12.22 20.02
C MET A 87 4.61 12.44 20.76
N TYR A 88 5.73 11.97 20.22
CA TYR A 88 7.01 12.06 20.91
C TYR A 88 8.02 12.87 20.11
N ASP A 89 8.78 13.70 20.82
CA ASP A 89 9.95 14.38 20.28
C ASP A 89 11.22 13.66 20.75
N PHE A 90 12.02 13.19 19.80
CA PHE A 90 13.27 12.49 20.06
C PHE A 90 14.37 12.99 19.11
N LYS A 91 15.62 12.85 19.56
CA LYS A 91 16.78 13.23 18.75
C LYS A 91 16.83 12.36 17.48
N GLY A 92 16.96 12.99 16.30
CA GLY A 92 17.01 12.27 15.02
C GLY A 92 15.66 12.04 14.34
N LYS A 93 14.53 12.47 14.92
CA LYS A 93 13.17 12.35 14.35
C LYS A 93 13.10 12.82 12.90
N LYS A 94 13.63 14.00 12.58
CA LYS A 94 13.64 14.55 11.22
C LYS A 94 14.45 13.68 10.25
N PHE A 95 15.59 13.18 10.69
CA PHE A 95 16.44 12.30 9.88
C PHE A 95 15.74 10.97 9.57
N LEU A 96 15.13 10.32 10.55
CA LEU A 96 14.36 9.10 10.35
C LEU A 96 13.13 9.34 9.45
N GLN A 97 12.45 10.47 9.59
CA GLN A 97 11.33 10.83 8.71
C GLN A 97 11.79 10.96 7.26
N ILE A 98 12.93 11.58 7.00
CA ILE A 98 13.52 11.68 5.66
C ILE A 98 13.85 10.28 5.11
N LEU A 99 14.43 9.39 5.92
CA LEU A 99 14.73 8.02 5.53
C LEU A 99 13.45 7.25 5.13
N ILE A 100 12.36 7.39 5.89
CA ILE A 100 11.08 6.77 5.57
C ILE A 100 10.54 7.30 4.23
N ILE A 101 10.65 8.61 3.98
CA ILE A 101 10.23 9.22 2.71
C ILE A 101 11.06 8.68 1.56
N ILE A 102 12.40 8.64 1.69
CA ILE A 102 13.28 8.08 0.66
C ILE A 102 12.96 6.60 0.41
N ALA A 103 12.71 5.81 1.46
CA ALA A 103 12.32 4.42 1.34
C ALA A 103 11.01 4.23 0.54
N SER A 104 10.05 5.17 0.71
CA SER A 104 8.78 5.13 -0.05
C SER A 104 8.93 5.39 -1.55
N MET A 105 10.04 6.03 -1.96
CA MET A 105 10.35 6.33 -3.36
C MET A 105 11.16 5.22 -4.04
N SER A 106 11.56 4.18 -3.30
CA SER A 106 12.31 3.05 -3.85
C SER A 106 11.50 2.28 -4.87
N ALA A 107 12.13 1.89 -5.98
CA ALA A 107 11.50 1.04 -6.97
C ALA A 107 11.19 -0.34 -6.36
N PRO A 108 9.99 -0.91 -6.59
CA PRO A 108 9.55 -2.16 -5.98
C PRO A 108 10.52 -3.32 -6.13
N PHE A 109 11.10 -3.48 -7.32
CA PHE A 109 12.06 -4.56 -7.62
C PHE A 109 13.37 -4.41 -6.86
N VAL A 110 13.87 -3.18 -6.72
CA VAL A 110 15.13 -2.91 -6.00
C VAL A 110 14.95 -3.20 -4.52
N GLY A 111 13.83 -2.78 -3.94
CA GLY A 111 13.48 -3.08 -2.55
C GLY A 111 13.40 -4.58 -2.28
N ALA A 112 12.62 -5.31 -3.10
CA ALA A 112 12.45 -6.75 -2.95
C ALA A 112 13.78 -7.51 -3.07
N TYR A 113 14.61 -7.18 -4.08
CA TYR A 113 15.90 -7.80 -4.26
C TYR A 113 16.85 -7.51 -3.11
N SER A 114 16.86 -6.28 -2.59
CA SER A 114 17.67 -5.91 -1.43
C SER A 114 17.31 -6.74 -0.18
N TRP A 115 16.03 -6.99 0.06
CA TRP A 115 15.61 -7.86 1.16
C TRP A 115 16.01 -9.32 0.98
N ILE A 116 16.00 -9.84 -0.26
CA ILE A 116 16.52 -11.18 -0.57
C ILE A 116 18.03 -11.25 -0.29
N LEU A 117 18.80 -10.22 -0.66
CA LEU A 117 20.24 -10.18 -0.39
C LEU A 117 20.55 -10.08 1.12
N LEU A 118 19.70 -9.41 1.90
CA LEU A 118 19.90 -9.24 3.34
C LEU A 118 19.43 -10.46 4.14
N LEU A 119 18.23 -10.95 3.86
CA LEU A 119 17.54 -11.96 4.66
C LEU A 119 17.42 -13.33 3.96
N GLY A 120 17.85 -13.47 2.70
CA GLY A 120 17.84 -14.74 1.98
C GLY A 120 18.73 -15.78 2.64
N ARG A 121 18.72 -17.03 2.15
CA ARG A 121 19.49 -18.17 2.72
C ARG A 121 20.96 -17.85 2.92
N ASN A 122 21.56 -17.08 1.99
CA ASN A 122 22.96 -16.63 2.06
C ASN A 122 23.08 -15.13 2.43
N GLY A 123 22.02 -14.53 2.94
CA GLY A 123 21.96 -13.12 3.27
C GLY A 123 22.88 -12.73 4.43
N VAL A 124 23.33 -11.48 4.42
CA VAL A 124 24.28 -10.97 5.42
C VAL A 124 23.67 -11.06 6.83
N ILE A 125 22.41 -10.67 6.97
CA ILE A 125 21.69 -10.72 8.26
C ILE A 125 21.47 -12.18 8.69
N THR A 126 21.06 -13.04 7.78
CA THR A 126 20.86 -14.46 8.08
C THR A 126 22.15 -15.12 8.55
N LYS A 127 23.27 -14.87 7.87
CA LYS A 127 24.60 -15.39 8.30
C LYS A 127 25.02 -14.84 9.66
N PHE A 128 24.76 -13.56 9.93
CA PHE A 128 25.04 -12.98 11.23
C PHE A 128 24.21 -13.63 12.33
N LEU A 129 22.90 -13.81 12.12
CA LEU A 129 22.01 -14.44 13.10
C LEU A 129 22.40 -15.90 13.37
N THR A 130 22.72 -16.67 12.31
CA THR A 130 23.09 -18.08 12.47
C THR A 130 24.48 -18.27 13.09
N ASN A 131 25.47 -17.49 12.66
CA ASN A 131 26.85 -17.67 13.08
C ASN A 131 27.17 -16.98 14.41
N ALA A 132 26.62 -15.76 14.65
CA ALA A 132 26.92 -15.00 15.85
C ALA A 132 25.93 -15.26 17.00
N LEU A 133 24.64 -15.45 16.70
CA LEU A 133 23.59 -15.63 17.70
C LEU A 133 23.06 -17.06 17.79
N HIS A 134 23.57 -17.99 16.96
CA HIS A 134 23.14 -19.42 16.91
C HIS A 134 21.61 -19.58 16.77
N LEU A 135 20.94 -18.58 16.14
CA LEU A 135 19.51 -18.64 15.87
C LEU A 135 19.23 -19.42 14.58
N PRO A 136 18.08 -20.10 14.46
CA PRO A 136 17.70 -20.78 13.25
C PRO A 136 17.62 -19.81 12.06
N ALA A 137 18.03 -20.27 10.88
CA ALA A 137 17.96 -19.47 9.67
C ALA A 137 16.52 -19.03 9.40
N ILE A 138 16.34 -17.75 9.12
CA ILE A 138 15.03 -17.20 8.75
C ILE A 138 14.75 -17.60 7.31
N ASP A 139 13.70 -18.40 7.09
CA ASP A 139 13.23 -18.69 5.74
C ASP A 139 12.26 -17.60 5.30
N ILE A 140 12.78 -16.66 4.49
CA ILE A 140 11.99 -15.56 3.91
C ILE A 140 11.31 -15.94 2.59
N TYR A 141 11.46 -17.17 2.14
CA TYR A 141 10.81 -17.60 0.91
C TYR A 141 9.34 -18.00 1.18
N GLY A 142 8.49 -17.79 0.17
CA GLY A 142 7.06 -18.06 0.27
C GLY A 142 6.25 -16.95 0.92
N PHE A 143 5.09 -17.30 1.46
CA PHE A 143 4.08 -16.36 1.96
C PHE A 143 4.63 -15.35 2.99
N LYS A 144 5.37 -15.84 4.00
CA LYS A 144 5.90 -14.98 5.08
C LYS A 144 6.87 -13.91 4.56
N GLY A 145 7.75 -14.28 3.63
CA GLY A 145 8.71 -13.36 3.05
C GLY A 145 8.06 -12.34 2.14
N ILE A 146 7.09 -12.74 1.33
CA ILE A 146 6.34 -11.83 0.47
C ILE A 146 5.61 -10.80 1.33
N VAL A 147 4.91 -11.23 2.39
CA VAL A 147 4.21 -10.32 3.32
C VAL A 147 5.20 -9.37 4.01
N LEU A 148 6.35 -9.86 4.45
CA LEU A 148 7.38 -9.03 5.08
C LEU A 148 7.90 -7.96 4.11
N VAL A 149 8.24 -8.34 2.88
CA VAL A 149 8.74 -7.40 1.85
C VAL A 149 7.68 -6.36 1.53
N PHE A 150 6.43 -6.76 1.29
CA PHE A 150 5.35 -5.80 1.04
C PHE A 150 5.08 -4.89 2.24
N THR A 151 5.11 -5.43 3.46
CA THR A 151 4.97 -4.61 4.67
C THR A 151 6.03 -3.53 4.74
N LEU A 152 7.31 -3.91 4.56
CA LEU A 152 8.44 -2.98 4.62
C LEU A 152 8.45 -1.97 3.47
N GLN A 153 7.86 -2.31 2.34
CA GLN A 153 7.75 -1.42 1.19
C GLN A 153 6.55 -0.46 1.29
N LEU A 154 5.44 -0.91 1.90
CA LEU A 154 4.18 -0.18 1.87
C LEU A 154 3.87 0.57 3.17
N PHE A 155 4.49 0.20 4.33
CA PHE A 155 4.27 0.95 5.57
C PHE A 155 4.63 2.44 5.48
N PRO A 156 5.63 2.90 4.68
CA PRO A 156 5.93 4.32 4.59
C PRO A 156 4.78 5.14 4.00
N LEU A 157 4.02 4.55 3.08
CA LEU A 157 2.83 5.18 2.52
C LEU A 157 1.77 5.39 3.61
N VAL A 158 1.48 4.37 4.42
CA VAL A 158 0.57 4.49 5.57
C VAL A 158 1.07 5.53 6.56
N PHE A 159 2.38 5.47 6.90
CA PHE A 159 3.02 6.44 7.79
C PHE A 159 2.78 7.88 7.34
N LEU A 160 2.99 8.17 6.04
CA LEU A 160 2.83 9.53 5.51
C LEU A 160 1.38 10.02 5.60
N TYR A 161 0.40 9.16 5.24
CA TYR A 161 -1.01 9.51 5.32
C TYR A 161 -1.45 9.75 6.76
N VAL A 162 -1.13 8.83 7.66
CA VAL A 162 -1.52 8.91 9.07
C VAL A 162 -0.81 10.06 9.78
N ALA A 163 0.50 10.23 9.57
CA ALA A 163 1.25 11.34 10.16
C ALA A 163 0.76 12.71 9.67
N GLY A 164 0.34 12.80 8.39
CA GLY A 164 -0.29 14.00 7.84
C GLY A 164 -1.60 14.33 8.56
N THR A 165 -2.49 13.35 8.71
CA THR A 165 -3.76 13.52 9.41
C THR A 165 -3.57 13.83 10.89
N MET A 166 -2.63 13.17 11.56
CA MET A 166 -2.34 13.44 12.98
C MET A 166 -1.89 14.88 13.23
N LYS A 167 -1.16 15.48 12.29
CA LYS A 167 -0.76 16.90 12.39
C LYS A 167 -1.93 17.87 12.23
N SER A 168 -3.03 17.44 11.61
CA SER A 168 -4.23 18.25 11.42
C SER A 168 -5.26 18.10 12.56
N ILE A 169 -5.04 17.17 13.49
CA ILE A 169 -5.88 17.03 14.69
C ILE A 169 -5.61 18.23 15.60
N ASP A 170 -6.67 18.91 15.98
CA ASP A 170 -6.58 20.04 16.92
C ASP A 170 -6.20 19.52 18.32
N ASN A 171 -5.15 20.10 18.88
CA ASN A 171 -4.69 19.76 20.23
C ASN A 171 -5.77 20.01 21.29
N SER A 172 -6.66 20.96 21.06
CA SER A 172 -7.79 21.24 21.98
C SER A 172 -8.69 20.01 22.21
N LEU A 173 -8.85 19.16 21.18
CA LEU A 173 -9.60 17.89 21.31
C LEU A 173 -8.89 16.90 22.22
N LEU A 174 -7.55 16.85 22.15
CA LEU A 174 -6.74 15.98 22.99
C LEU A 174 -6.74 16.44 24.45
N GLU A 175 -6.65 17.76 24.67
CA GLU A 175 -6.72 18.39 25.99
C GLU A 175 -8.12 18.23 26.63
N ALA A 176 -9.18 18.39 25.84
CA ALA A 176 -10.55 18.16 26.31
C ALA A 176 -10.75 16.68 26.71
N ALA A 177 -10.20 15.74 25.94
CA ALA A 177 -10.25 14.31 26.27
C ALA A 177 -9.49 14.01 27.59
N GLU A 178 -8.33 14.63 27.81
CA GLU A 178 -7.59 14.53 29.05
C GLU A 178 -8.38 15.08 30.25
N SER A 179 -9.02 16.23 30.09
CA SER A 179 -9.89 16.83 31.11
C SER A 179 -11.06 15.95 31.49
N MET A 180 -11.53 15.12 30.56
CA MET A 180 -12.58 14.11 30.79
C MET A 180 -12.04 12.76 31.30
N GLY A 181 -10.77 12.66 31.71
CA GLY A 181 -10.14 11.46 32.25
C GLY A 181 -9.77 10.40 31.21
N SER A 182 -9.62 10.79 29.95
CA SER A 182 -9.17 9.89 28.89
C SER A 182 -7.67 10.03 28.66
N PHE A 183 -6.86 9.18 29.34
CA PHE A 183 -5.40 9.21 29.27
C PHE A 183 -4.83 8.01 28.52
N GLY A 184 -3.61 8.16 27.99
CA GLY A 184 -2.81 7.08 27.43
C GLY A 184 -3.53 6.27 26.34
N PHE A 185 -3.59 4.95 26.50
CA PHE A 185 -4.21 4.04 25.53
C PHE A 185 -5.70 4.31 25.32
N LYS A 186 -6.42 4.68 26.39
CA LYS A 186 -7.85 5.02 26.30
C LYS A 186 -8.06 6.18 25.33
N ARG A 187 -7.25 7.25 25.42
CA ARG A 187 -7.30 8.39 24.49
C ARG A 187 -7.06 7.97 23.04
N ILE A 188 -6.11 7.04 22.81
CA ILE A 188 -5.84 6.53 21.45
C ILE A 188 -7.10 5.89 20.86
N VAL A 189 -7.74 5.00 21.60
CA VAL A 189 -8.87 4.21 21.09
C VAL A 189 -10.15 5.05 21.01
N THR A 190 -10.37 5.97 21.95
CA THR A 190 -11.64 6.71 22.02
C THR A 190 -11.64 8.01 21.22
N VAL A 191 -10.47 8.61 20.96
CA VAL A 191 -10.36 9.90 20.26
C VAL A 191 -9.53 9.82 19.00
N VAL A 192 -8.26 9.39 19.12
CA VAL A 192 -7.32 9.44 18.00
C VAL A 192 -7.72 8.45 16.90
N LEU A 193 -7.97 7.21 17.25
CA LEU A 193 -8.29 6.15 16.28
C LEU A 193 -9.56 6.44 15.48
N PRO A 194 -10.71 6.86 16.08
CA PRO A 194 -11.90 7.23 15.33
C PRO A 194 -11.65 8.38 14.34
N LEU A 195 -10.85 9.37 14.71
CA LEU A 195 -10.49 10.48 13.81
C LEU A 195 -9.59 10.02 12.65
N LEU A 196 -8.81 8.96 12.85
CA LEU A 196 -7.94 8.38 11.83
C LEU A 196 -8.65 7.38 10.91
N VAL A 197 -9.83 6.85 11.28
CA VAL A 197 -10.53 5.81 10.50
C VAL A 197 -10.68 6.16 9.02
N PRO A 198 -11.12 7.36 8.61
CA PRO A 198 -11.24 7.69 7.19
C PRO A 198 -9.90 7.61 6.46
N THR A 199 -8.84 8.10 7.08
CA THR A 199 -7.47 8.04 6.53
C THR A 199 -6.94 6.61 6.48
N LEU A 200 -7.20 5.81 7.50
CA LEU A 200 -6.81 4.40 7.55
C LEU A 200 -7.51 3.59 6.46
N LEU A 201 -8.79 3.84 6.20
CA LEU A 201 -9.53 3.18 5.12
C LEU A 201 -8.97 3.59 3.75
N ALA A 202 -8.69 4.87 3.53
CA ALA A 202 -8.07 5.33 2.29
C ALA A 202 -6.68 4.71 2.08
N ALA A 203 -5.84 4.71 3.13
CA ALA A 203 -4.53 4.09 3.09
C ALA A 203 -4.62 2.56 2.87
N ALA A 204 -5.58 1.89 3.51
CA ALA A 204 -5.84 0.46 3.33
C ALA A 204 -6.14 0.11 1.86
N LEU A 205 -7.04 0.87 1.23
CA LEU A 205 -7.38 0.67 -0.18
C LEU A 205 -6.17 0.86 -1.09
N LEU A 206 -5.38 1.92 -0.87
CA LEU A 206 -4.19 2.18 -1.67
C LEU A 206 -3.11 1.11 -1.48
N VAL A 207 -2.88 0.66 -0.24
CA VAL A 207 -1.93 -0.41 0.05
C VAL A 207 -2.40 -1.72 -0.56
N PHE A 208 -3.68 -2.05 -0.41
CA PHE A 208 -4.26 -3.25 -0.99
C PHE A 208 -4.12 -3.28 -2.52
N MET A 209 -4.43 -2.17 -3.20
CA MET A 209 -4.28 -2.07 -4.66
C MET A 209 -2.82 -2.20 -5.13
N ARG A 210 -1.85 -1.82 -4.30
CA ARG A 210 -0.44 -1.96 -4.63
C ARG A 210 0.13 -3.34 -4.31
N ALA A 211 -0.47 -4.05 -3.37
CA ALA A 211 -0.06 -5.39 -2.95
C ALA A 211 -0.74 -6.51 -3.76
N PHE A 212 -1.91 -6.23 -4.33
CA PHE A 212 -2.66 -7.15 -5.20
C PHE A 212 -2.13 -7.14 -6.62
#